data_2cffc6c68557cd9211fe18878b2ada3c
#
_entry.id   2cffc6c68557cd9211fe18878b2ada3c
#
_cell.length_a   1.000
_cell.length_b   1.000
_cell.length_c   1.000
_cell.angle_alpha   90.00
_cell.angle_beta   90.00
_cell.angle_gamma   90.00
#
_symmetry.space_group_name_H-M   'P 1'
#
loop_
_entity.id
_entity.type
_entity.pdbx_description
1 polymer ?
#
loop_
_entity_poly.entity_id
_entity_poly.type
_entity_poly.pdbx_seq_one_letter_code
_entity_poly.pdbx_strand_id
1 'polypeptide(L)'
;VSTHNAGGHSSQPRDDNAIYDLAAALTRVRAWQAPVMWNDTTLAQLKKAGELTSGELGAALRKFAADPHDAAAAAVIARSPAYVGTTRTTCVATMLNGGHAQNALPQSAVANVNCRIFPGMKVEEVRQALQGVVGNLAEVKLTGTPMSSDPSPLRPDVVKAVTHAVNAIRPGTPVVPGQVSGASDGLLFRSAGIPTYGVDGNFMKDDEDFSHGLNERLTVQSFYDSLKFWHVLVTDLAGPRR
;
A
#
# COMPACT_ATOMS: atom_id res chain seq x y z
N VAL A 1 1.11 -18.57 -2.40
CA VAL A 1 1.80 -19.23 -3.53
C VAL A 1 2.35 -20.53 -3.01
N SER A 2 1.97 -21.64 -3.63
CA SER A 2 2.36 -22.98 -3.21
C SER A 2 2.83 -23.82 -4.39
N THR A 3 3.81 -24.67 -4.12
CA THR A 3 4.37 -25.65 -5.06
C THR A 3 4.28 -27.04 -4.45
N HIS A 4 4.12 -28.05 -5.29
CA HIS A 4 3.99 -29.44 -4.88
C HIS A 4 4.85 -30.36 -5.74
N ASN A 5 5.38 -31.42 -5.12
CA ASN A 5 6.24 -32.39 -5.75
C ASN A 5 6.02 -33.78 -5.13
N ALA A 6 6.40 -34.83 -5.83
CA ALA A 6 6.30 -36.20 -5.32
C ALA A 6 7.22 -36.47 -4.11
N GLY A 7 8.25 -35.65 -3.93
CA GLY A 7 9.31 -35.89 -2.95
C GLY A 7 10.29 -36.98 -3.39
N GLY A 8 11.13 -37.45 -2.49
CA GLY A 8 12.11 -38.50 -2.74
C GLY A 8 13.28 -38.41 -1.78
N HIS A 9 14.28 -39.29 -1.99
CA HIS A 9 15.51 -39.29 -1.19
C HIS A 9 16.54 -38.32 -1.78
N SER A 10 17.17 -37.49 -0.97
CA SER A 10 18.09 -36.44 -1.43
C SER A 10 19.36 -36.98 -2.14
N SER A 11 19.71 -38.24 -1.94
CA SER A 11 20.82 -38.90 -2.70
C SER A 11 20.47 -39.16 -4.15
N GLN A 12 19.21 -39.02 -4.54
CA GLN A 12 18.70 -39.18 -5.90
C GLN A 12 18.11 -37.81 -6.34
N PRO A 13 18.97 -36.83 -6.67
CA PRO A 13 18.54 -35.49 -7.03
C PRO A 13 17.65 -35.51 -8.27
N ARG A 14 16.64 -34.64 -8.29
CA ARG A 14 15.71 -34.45 -9.41
C ARG A 14 15.68 -32.99 -9.79
N ASP A 15 15.39 -32.71 -11.05
CA ASP A 15 15.22 -31.32 -11.51
C ASP A 15 13.95 -30.68 -10.94
N ASP A 16 12.89 -31.48 -10.74
CA ASP A 16 11.65 -31.05 -10.10
C ASP A 16 11.77 -31.06 -8.57
N ASN A 17 11.72 -29.87 -7.96
CA ASN A 17 11.86 -29.70 -6.52
C ASN A 17 10.94 -28.55 -6.06
N ALA A 18 10.05 -28.83 -5.11
CA ALA A 18 9.08 -27.84 -4.66
C ALA A 18 9.72 -26.53 -4.14
N ILE A 19 10.89 -26.60 -3.52
CA ILE A 19 11.61 -25.39 -3.06
C ILE A 19 12.17 -24.62 -4.26
N TYR A 20 12.75 -25.31 -5.25
CA TYR A 20 13.29 -24.64 -6.44
C TYR A 20 12.19 -24.02 -7.30
N ASP A 21 11.07 -24.72 -7.47
CA ASP A 21 9.90 -24.21 -8.18
C ASP A 21 9.33 -22.97 -7.48
N LEU A 22 9.23 -23.01 -6.14
CA LEU A 22 8.80 -21.84 -5.37
C LEU A 22 9.77 -20.67 -5.51
N ALA A 23 11.08 -20.91 -5.46
CA ALA A 23 12.08 -19.87 -5.63
C ALA A 23 12.00 -19.21 -7.03
N ALA A 24 11.80 -20.03 -8.08
CA ALA A 24 11.57 -19.53 -9.41
C ALA A 24 10.27 -18.71 -9.53
N ALA A 25 9.17 -19.19 -8.93
CA ALA A 25 7.90 -18.47 -8.88
C ALA A 25 8.04 -17.11 -8.15
N LEU A 26 8.72 -17.09 -7.00
CA LEU A 26 8.96 -15.86 -6.24
C LEU A 26 9.86 -14.87 -6.98
N THR A 27 10.82 -15.37 -7.77
CA THR A 27 11.65 -14.52 -8.63
C THR A 27 10.82 -13.82 -9.69
N ARG A 28 9.83 -14.51 -10.28
CA ARG A 28 8.86 -13.90 -11.21
C ARG A 28 7.97 -12.88 -10.50
N VAL A 29 7.45 -13.20 -9.31
CA VAL A 29 6.65 -12.26 -8.49
C VAL A 29 7.46 -11.00 -8.19
N ARG A 30 8.72 -11.11 -7.81
CA ARG A 30 9.61 -9.96 -7.56
C ARG A 30 9.79 -9.07 -8.79
N ALA A 31 9.90 -9.67 -9.98
CA ALA A 31 10.10 -8.95 -11.23
C ALA A 31 8.79 -8.33 -11.77
N TRP A 32 7.65 -8.82 -11.31
CA TRP A 32 6.35 -8.35 -11.79
C TRP A 32 6.06 -6.93 -11.30
N GLN A 33 5.55 -6.13 -12.21
CA GLN A 33 5.00 -4.82 -11.92
C GLN A 33 3.53 -4.77 -12.32
N ALA A 34 2.65 -4.49 -11.37
CA ALA A 34 1.25 -4.28 -11.68
C ALA A 34 1.06 -3.09 -12.64
N PRO A 35 -0.03 -3.06 -13.41
CA PRO A 35 -0.37 -1.92 -14.24
C PRO A 35 -0.37 -0.61 -13.46
N VAL A 36 0.01 0.47 -14.14
CA VAL A 36 -0.05 1.83 -13.57
C VAL A 36 -1.52 2.22 -13.41
N MET A 37 -1.86 2.75 -12.25
CA MET A 37 -3.18 3.21 -11.87
C MET A 37 -3.08 4.57 -11.17
N TRP A 38 -4.16 5.34 -11.19
CA TRP A 38 -4.28 6.60 -10.49
C TRP A 38 -5.74 6.93 -10.20
N ASN A 39 -5.96 7.88 -9.34
CA ASN A 39 -7.24 8.53 -9.08
C ASN A 39 -6.99 10.01 -8.71
N ASP A 40 -8.04 10.79 -8.56
CA ASP A 40 -7.92 12.22 -8.26
C ASP A 40 -7.10 12.50 -7.00
N THR A 41 -7.25 11.66 -5.97
CA THR A 41 -6.50 11.78 -4.71
C THR A 41 -5.01 11.55 -4.95
N THR A 42 -4.63 10.50 -5.67
CA THR A 42 -3.21 10.20 -5.93
C THR A 42 -2.58 11.24 -6.85
N LEU A 43 -3.30 11.76 -7.84
CA LEU A 43 -2.80 12.86 -8.68
C LEU A 43 -2.58 14.14 -7.88
N ALA A 44 -3.52 14.50 -7.00
CA ALA A 44 -3.37 15.66 -6.12
C ALA A 44 -2.18 15.48 -5.15
N GLN A 45 -2.03 14.28 -4.58
CA GLN A 45 -0.90 13.91 -3.72
C GLN A 45 0.44 14.06 -4.44
N LEU A 46 0.57 13.43 -5.62
CA LEU A 46 1.83 13.43 -6.38
C LEU A 46 2.20 14.83 -6.90
N LYS A 47 1.19 15.62 -7.29
CA LYS A 47 1.41 17.04 -7.64
C LYS A 47 2.04 17.79 -6.47
N LYS A 48 1.44 17.72 -5.29
CA LYS A 48 1.90 18.46 -4.12
C LYS A 48 3.23 17.92 -3.59
N ALA A 49 3.39 16.60 -3.52
CA ALA A 49 4.66 15.98 -3.16
C ALA A 49 5.79 16.38 -4.13
N GLY A 50 5.49 16.48 -5.43
CA GLY A 50 6.44 16.91 -6.44
C GLY A 50 6.88 18.38 -6.32
N GLU A 51 6.02 19.24 -5.74
CA GLU A 51 6.40 20.63 -5.42
C GLU A 51 7.37 20.71 -4.23
N LEU A 52 7.27 19.77 -3.30
CA LEU A 52 8.05 19.69 -2.07
C LEU A 52 9.32 18.84 -2.21
N THR A 53 9.40 18.02 -3.26
CA THR A 53 10.53 17.10 -3.51
C THR A 53 11.43 17.67 -4.60
N SER A 54 12.73 17.71 -4.34
CA SER A 54 13.75 18.14 -5.31
C SER A 54 14.24 16.99 -6.20
N GLY A 55 15.00 17.31 -7.25
CA GLY A 55 15.67 16.32 -8.10
C GLY A 55 14.76 15.55 -9.04
N GLU A 56 15.26 14.40 -9.53
CA GLU A 56 14.59 13.55 -10.51
C GLU A 56 13.22 13.09 -10.04
N LEU A 57 13.12 12.66 -8.79
CA LEU A 57 11.86 12.19 -8.22
C LEU A 57 10.80 13.28 -8.20
N GLY A 58 11.13 14.49 -7.71
CA GLY A 58 10.19 15.61 -7.68
C GLY A 58 9.70 16.00 -9.08
N ALA A 59 10.60 16.00 -10.08
CA ALA A 59 10.23 16.24 -11.47
C ALA A 59 9.29 15.15 -12.01
N ALA A 60 9.57 13.89 -11.72
CA ALA A 60 8.74 12.76 -12.13
C ALA A 60 7.35 12.79 -11.48
N LEU A 61 7.26 13.12 -10.18
CA LEU A 61 5.99 13.26 -9.48
C LEU A 61 5.09 14.33 -10.12
N ARG A 62 5.66 15.52 -10.43
CA ARG A 62 4.93 16.60 -11.12
C ARG A 62 4.49 16.18 -12.52
N LYS A 63 5.39 15.53 -13.27
CA LYS A 63 5.12 15.12 -14.64
C LYS A 63 4.01 14.08 -14.70
N PHE A 64 4.07 13.05 -13.84
CA PHE A 64 3.04 12.03 -13.74
C PHE A 64 1.69 12.62 -13.29
N ALA A 65 1.69 13.57 -12.35
CA ALA A 65 0.45 14.23 -11.93
C ALA A 65 -0.21 15.05 -13.05
N ALA A 66 0.58 15.57 -13.99
CA ALA A 66 0.08 16.29 -15.17
C ALA A 66 -0.32 15.36 -16.32
N ASP A 67 0.42 14.27 -16.50
CA ASP A 67 0.15 13.22 -17.50
C ASP A 67 0.42 11.84 -16.91
N PRO A 68 -0.62 11.14 -16.41
CA PRO A 68 -0.47 9.81 -15.80
C PRO A 68 -0.06 8.70 -16.79
N HIS A 69 -0.08 8.98 -18.09
CA HIS A 69 0.37 8.06 -19.13
C HIS A 69 1.87 8.18 -19.43
N ASP A 70 2.58 9.12 -18.79
CA ASP A 70 4.03 9.26 -18.95
C ASP A 70 4.77 8.07 -18.33
N ALA A 71 5.17 7.13 -19.19
CA ALA A 71 5.85 5.90 -18.78
C ALA A 71 7.22 6.17 -18.11
N ALA A 72 7.94 7.23 -18.50
CA ALA A 72 9.23 7.57 -17.93
C ALA A 72 9.07 8.09 -16.49
N ALA A 73 8.08 8.96 -16.25
CA ALA A 73 7.74 9.44 -14.92
C ALA A 73 7.27 8.28 -14.03
N ALA A 74 6.38 7.40 -14.53
CA ALA A 74 5.93 6.21 -13.82
C ALA A 74 7.09 5.28 -13.43
N ALA A 75 8.08 5.10 -14.30
CA ALA A 75 9.25 4.28 -14.03
C ALA A 75 10.15 4.86 -12.91
N VAL A 76 10.29 6.19 -12.85
CA VAL A 76 11.02 6.85 -11.75
C VAL A 76 10.27 6.65 -10.43
N ILE A 77 8.95 6.88 -10.42
CA ILE A 77 8.11 6.71 -9.22
C ILE A 77 8.14 5.27 -8.73
N ALA A 78 8.14 4.29 -9.63
CA ALA A 78 8.19 2.87 -9.30
C ALA A 78 9.45 2.45 -8.50
N ARG A 79 10.53 3.21 -8.59
CA ARG A 79 11.78 2.97 -7.84
C ARG A 79 11.74 3.55 -6.43
N SER A 80 10.73 4.35 -6.11
CA SER A 80 10.58 4.98 -4.80
C SER A 80 9.67 4.15 -3.90
N PRO A 81 10.16 3.54 -2.80
CA PRO A 81 9.32 2.81 -1.84
C PRO A 81 8.19 3.66 -1.25
N ALA A 82 8.42 4.97 -1.08
CA ALA A 82 7.45 5.89 -0.54
C ALA A 82 6.25 6.16 -1.49
N TYR A 83 6.47 6.06 -2.80
CA TYR A 83 5.47 6.47 -3.79
C TYR A 83 4.98 5.34 -4.71
N VAL A 84 5.66 4.20 -4.80
CA VAL A 84 5.26 3.12 -5.72
C VAL A 84 3.82 2.66 -5.49
N GLY A 85 3.38 2.56 -4.23
CA GLY A 85 2.01 2.15 -3.88
C GLY A 85 0.93 3.20 -4.18
N THR A 86 1.30 4.45 -4.52
CA THR A 86 0.35 5.49 -4.96
C THR A 86 0.05 5.42 -6.45
N THR A 87 0.74 4.56 -7.20
CA THR A 87 0.58 4.44 -8.65
C THR A 87 0.32 3.01 -9.12
N ARG A 88 0.29 2.03 -8.23
CA ARG A 88 0.00 0.63 -8.57
C ARG A 88 -0.22 -0.27 -7.36
N THR A 89 -0.81 -1.43 -7.57
CA THR A 89 -0.76 -2.54 -6.63
C THR A 89 0.68 -3.01 -6.47
N THR A 90 1.09 -3.32 -5.22
CA THR A 90 2.41 -3.89 -4.93
C THR A 90 2.25 -5.22 -4.20
N CYS A 91 3.10 -6.20 -4.53
CA CYS A 91 3.08 -7.52 -3.91
C CYS A 91 4.49 -7.93 -3.48
N VAL A 92 4.65 -8.35 -2.24
CA VAL A 92 5.93 -8.78 -1.69
C VAL A 92 5.79 -10.10 -0.92
N ALA A 93 6.75 -11.01 -1.07
CA ALA A 93 6.81 -12.21 -0.25
C ALA A 93 7.24 -11.84 1.18
N THR A 94 6.46 -12.28 2.17
CA THR A 94 6.67 -11.93 3.58
C THR A 94 6.95 -13.13 4.47
N MET A 95 6.56 -14.34 4.04
CA MET A 95 6.81 -15.57 4.78
C MET A 95 7.11 -16.71 3.79
N LEU A 96 7.91 -17.68 4.23
CA LEU A 96 8.26 -18.85 3.44
C LEU A 96 8.37 -20.07 4.34
N ASN A 97 7.87 -21.22 3.88
CA ASN A 97 8.00 -22.51 4.52
C ASN A 97 8.20 -23.60 3.46
N GLY A 98 9.07 -24.58 3.73
CA GLY A 98 9.30 -25.70 2.81
C GLY A 98 10.25 -26.74 3.37
N GLY A 99 10.02 -27.99 2.98
CA GLY A 99 10.80 -29.15 3.47
C GLY A 99 10.30 -29.68 4.81
N HIS A 100 10.67 -30.92 5.10
CA HIS A 100 10.27 -31.63 6.33
C HIS A 100 11.39 -32.49 6.91
N ALA A 101 12.46 -32.77 6.15
CA ALA A 101 13.60 -33.54 6.61
C ALA A 101 14.88 -33.16 5.84
N GLN A 102 16.02 -33.28 6.48
CA GLN A 102 17.32 -32.90 5.90
C GLN A 102 17.74 -33.74 4.68
N ASN A 103 17.28 -34.99 4.63
CA ASN A 103 17.66 -35.97 3.60
C ASN A 103 16.50 -36.35 2.66
N ALA A 104 15.43 -35.56 2.64
CA ALA A 104 14.28 -35.78 1.77
C ALA A 104 14.06 -34.60 0.81
N LEU A 105 13.68 -34.89 -0.43
CA LEU A 105 13.18 -33.89 -1.36
C LEU A 105 11.84 -33.36 -0.83
N PRO A 106 11.63 -32.04 -0.82
CA PRO A 106 10.41 -31.44 -0.28
C PRO A 106 9.20 -31.78 -1.13
N GLN A 107 8.11 -32.23 -0.49
CA GLN A 107 6.84 -32.49 -1.17
C GLN A 107 6.02 -31.23 -1.40
N SER A 108 6.28 -30.19 -0.61
CA SER A 108 5.61 -28.88 -0.76
C SER A 108 6.53 -27.76 -0.31
N ALA A 109 6.31 -26.60 -0.90
CA ALA A 109 6.84 -25.34 -0.38
C ALA A 109 5.80 -24.24 -0.57
N VAL A 110 5.70 -23.33 0.39
CA VAL A 110 4.66 -22.30 0.44
C VAL A 110 5.27 -20.95 0.79
N ALA A 111 4.83 -19.90 0.11
CA ALA A 111 5.15 -18.54 0.48
C ALA A 111 3.86 -17.71 0.66
N ASN A 112 3.85 -16.86 1.68
CA ASN A 112 2.88 -15.79 1.78
C ASN A 112 3.35 -14.61 0.94
N VAL A 113 2.51 -14.17 0.01
CA VAL A 113 2.72 -12.94 -0.78
C VAL A 113 1.69 -11.92 -0.33
N ASN A 114 2.13 -10.89 0.38
CA ASN A 114 1.26 -9.80 0.81
C ASN A 114 1.14 -8.77 -0.31
N CYS A 115 -0.09 -8.48 -0.73
CA CYS A 115 -0.38 -7.49 -1.75
C CYS A 115 -1.09 -6.28 -1.15
N ARG A 116 -0.60 -5.11 -1.48
CA ARG A 116 -1.25 -3.83 -1.22
C ARG A 116 -2.00 -3.44 -2.49
N ILE A 117 -3.30 -3.67 -2.47
CA ILE A 117 -4.16 -3.53 -3.66
C ILE A 117 -4.53 -2.06 -3.84
N PHE A 118 -4.27 -1.53 -5.04
CA PHE A 118 -4.68 -0.16 -5.38
C PHE A 118 -6.21 -0.06 -5.34
N PRO A 119 -6.80 0.98 -4.70
CA PRO A 119 -8.25 1.16 -4.62
C PRO A 119 -8.92 1.14 -5.99
N GLY A 120 -10.03 0.40 -6.10
CA GLY A 120 -10.72 0.14 -7.36
C GLY A 120 -10.33 -1.15 -8.07
N MET A 121 -9.20 -1.79 -7.69
CA MET A 121 -8.83 -3.10 -8.21
C MET A 121 -9.42 -4.22 -7.34
N LYS A 122 -9.91 -5.28 -7.96
CA LYS A 122 -10.51 -6.40 -7.23
C LYS A 122 -9.45 -7.42 -6.78
N VAL A 123 -9.68 -8.03 -5.63
CA VAL A 123 -8.79 -9.07 -5.06
C VAL A 123 -8.55 -10.20 -6.07
N GLU A 124 -9.61 -10.66 -6.74
CA GLU A 124 -9.51 -11.75 -7.70
C GLU A 124 -8.70 -11.39 -8.96
N GLU A 125 -8.74 -10.13 -9.39
CA GLU A 125 -7.90 -9.63 -10.49
C GLU A 125 -6.42 -9.71 -10.14
N VAL A 126 -6.05 -9.36 -8.91
CA VAL A 126 -4.67 -9.48 -8.41
C VAL A 126 -4.25 -10.95 -8.32
N ARG A 127 -5.12 -11.83 -7.81
CA ARG A 127 -4.85 -13.26 -7.74
C ARG A 127 -4.58 -13.85 -9.14
N GLN A 128 -5.44 -13.52 -10.11
CA GLN A 128 -5.29 -13.98 -11.50
C GLN A 128 -4.03 -13.43 -12.16
N ALA A 129 -3.70 -12.17 -11.93
CA ALA A 129 -2.47 -11.58 -12.42
C ALA A 129 -1.23 -12.31 -11.87
N LEU A 130 -1.19 -12.58 -10.56
CA LEU A 130 -0.12 -13.35 -9.94
C LEU A 130 -0.08 -14.79 -10.45
N GLN A 131 -1.23 -15.45 -10.66
CA GLN A 131 -1.27 -16.77 -11.25
C GLN A 131 -0.69 -16.77 -12.67
N GLY A 132 -0.98 -15.76 -13.47
CA GLY A 132 -0.36 -15.57 -14.79
C GLY A 132 1.16 -15.40 -14.73
N VAL A 133 1.65 -14.66 -13.73
CA VAL A 133 3.07 -14.42 -13.49
C VAL A 133 3.83 -15.70 -13.13
N VAL A 134 3.30 -16.46 -12.19
CA VAL A 134 3.95 -17.72 -11.76
C VAL A 134 3.73 -18.85 -12.76
N GLY A 135 2.68 -18.77 -13.57
CA GLY A 135 2.33 -19.78 -14.56
C GLY A 135 2.05 -21.13 -13.91
N ASN A 136 2.58 -22.20 -14.51
CA ASN A 136 2.42 -23.58 -14.04
C ASN A 136 3.43 -23.98 -12.94
N LEU A 137 4.34 -23.09 -12.56
CA LEU A 137 5.32 -23.40 -11.50
C LEU A 137 4.66 -23.50 -10.13
N ALA A 138 3.63 -22.72 -9.89
CA ALA A 138 3.00 -22.63 -8.57
C ALA A 138 1.50 -22.33 -8.69
N GLU A 139 0.77 -22.67 -7.65
CA GLU A 139 -0.64 -22.33 -7.48
C GLU A 139 -0.75 -21.06 -6.59
N VAL A 140 -1.63 -20.12 -6.99
CA VAL A 140 -1.92 -18.92 -6.22
C VAL A 140 -3.31 -19.01 -5.61
N LYS A 141 -3.38 -19.15 -4.30
CA LYS A 141 -4.63 -19.14 -3.52
C LYS A 141 -4.72 -17.91 -2.63
N LEU A 142 -5.92 -17.42 -2.44
CA LEU A 142 -6.22 -16.42 -1.43
C LEU A 142 -6.16 -17.04 -0.03
N THR A 143 -5.63 -16.29 0.93
CA THR A 143 -5.61 -16.69 2.34
C THR A 143 -6.38 -15.67 3.17
N GLY A 144 -7.11 -16.12 4.18
CA GLY A 144 -7.99 -15.27 4.98
C GLY A 144 -9.21 -14.79 4.19
N THR A 145 -9.68 -13.60 4.54
CA THR A 145 -10.80 -12.89 3.88
C THR A 145 -10.32 -11.55 3.34
N PRO A 146 -9.53 -11.55 2.25
CA PRO A 146 -9.04 -10.31 1.69
C PRO A 146 -10.20 -9.48 1.12
N MET A 147 -10.10 -8.16 1.30
CA MET A 147 -11.10 -7.21 0.85
C MET A 147 -10.45 -6.14 -0.01
N SER A 148 -11.23 -5.57 -0.92
CA SER A 148 -10.86 -4.37 -1.68
C SER A 148 -12.01 -3.37 -1.63
N SER A 149 -11.72 -2.11 -1.84
CA SER A 149 -12.73 -1.05 -1.91
C SER A 149 -12.35 -0.01 -2.95
N ASP A 150 -13.34 0.72 -3.42
CA ASP A 150 -13.10 1.92 -4.18
C ASP A 150 -12.47 3.03 -3.31
N PRO A 151 -11.78 4.01 -3.90
CA PRO A 151 -11.29 5.16 -3.17
C PRO A 151 -12.47 6.00 -2.68
N SER A 152 -12.33 6.65 -1.50
CA SER A 152 -13.29 7.68 -1.11
C SER A 152 -13.17 8.88 -2.04
N PRO A 153 -14.29 9.50 -2.46
CA PRO A 153 -14.26 10.70 -3.29
C PRO A 153 -13.60 11.86 -2.54
N LEU A 154 -12.83 12.69 -3.24
CA LEU A 154 -12.21 13.87 -2.66
C LEU A 154 -13.28 14.97 -2.44
N ARG A 155 -14.01 14.91 -1.33
CA ARG A 155 -15.11 15.82 -1.02
C ARG A 155 -14.60 17.20 -0.58
N PRO A 156 -15.08 18.30 -1.22
CA PRO A 156 -14.63 19.65 -0.87
C PRO A 156 -14.97 20.07 0.55
N ASP A 157 -16.13 19.64 1.09
CA ASP A 157 -16.55 19.93 2.45
C ASP A 157 -15.61 19.29 3.49
N VAL A 158 -15.17 18.05 3.27
CA VAL A 158 -14.19 17.37 4.12
C VAL A 158 -12.82 18.04 4.03
N VAL A 159 -12.34 18.34 2.82
CA VAL A 159 -11.06 19.03 2.63
C VAL A 159 -11.08 20.41 3.33
N LYS A 160 -12.18 21.16 3.21
CA LYS A 160 -12.34 22.45 3.88
C LYS A 160 -12.31 22.32 5.41
N ALA A 161 -13.04 21.36 5.97
CA ALA A 161 -13.10 21.13 7.41
C ALA A 161 -11.72 20.69 7.97
N VAL A 162 -11.01 19.77 7.28
CA VAL A 162 -9.66 19.36 7.67
C VAL A 162 -8.69 20.54 7.58
N THR A 163 -8.77 21.34 6.50
CA THR A 163 -7.93 22.54 6.35
C THR A 163 -8.17 23.55 7.47
N HIS A 164 -9.43 23.76 7.86
CA HIS A 164 -9.76 24.64 8.97
C HIS A 164 -9.18 24.10 10.28
N ALA A 165 -9.39 22.81 10.58
CA ALA A 165 -8.88 22.19 11.79
C ALA A 165 -7.33 22.23 11.88
N VAL A 166 -6.62 21.97 10.76
CA VAL A 166 -5.16 22.10 10.70
C VAL A 166 -4.72 23.54 10.96
N ASN A 167 -5.34 24.52 10.28
CA ASN A 167 -4.96 25.93 10.45
C ASN A 167 -5.29 26.49 11.85
N ALA A 168 -6.27 25.95 12.55
CA ALA A 168 -6.56 26.31 13.94
C ALA A 168 -5.42 25.91 14.92
N ILE A 169 -4.60 24.92 14.54
CA ILE A 169 -3.49 24.43 15.36
C ILE A 169 -2.14 24.90 14.81
N ARG A 170 -1.96 24.82 13.49
CA ARG A 170 -0.73 25.12 12.76
C ARG A 170 -1.05 26.01 11.54
N PRO A 171 -1.20 27.31 11.74
CA PRO A 171 -1.52 28.25 10.66
C PRO A 171 -0.52 28.16 9.51
N GLY A 172 -1.03 28.12 8.28
CA GLY A 172 -0.21 28.05 7.06
C GLY A 172 0.31 26.67 6.69
N THR A 173 0.01 25.62 7.49
CA THR A 173 0.36 24.23 7.12
C THR A 173 -0.51 23.77 5.95
N PRO A 174 0.09 23.30 4.84
CA PRO A 174 -0.68 22.82 3.71
C PRO A 174 -1.33 21.46 4.03
N VAL A 175 -2.59 21.30 3.62
CA VAL A 175 -3.29 20.03 3.65
C VAL A 175 -3.15 19.37 2.28
N VAL A 176 -2.61 18.16 2.26
CA VAL A 176 -2.39 17.39 1.04
C VAL A 176 -3.28 16.15 1.09
N PRO A 177 -4.24 15.99 0.16
CA PRO A 177 -4.94 14.72 0.02
C PRO A 177 -3.93 13.62 -0.26
N GLY A 178 -4.14 12.44 0.34
CA GLY A 178 -3.19 11.34 0.17
C GLY A 178 -3.86 9.97 0.19
N GLN A 179 -3.26 9.05 -0.54
CA GLN A 179 -3.53 7.63 -0.47
C GLN A 179 -2.31 6.95 0.13
N VAL A 180 -2.51 6.21 1.20
CA VAL A 180 -1.46 5.42 1.84
C VAL A 180 -1.62 3.95 1.49
N SER A 181 -0.50 3.23 1.34
CA SER A 181 -0.51 1.78 1.08
C SER A 181 -0.80 0.94 2.32
N GLY A 182 -0.86 1.56 3.50
CA GLY A 182 -1.21 0.92 4.76
C GLY A 182 -2.70 0.52 4.82
N ALA A 183 -3.01 -0.50 5.61
CA ALA A 183 -4.38 -0.88 5.89
C ALA A 183 -4.95 -0.05 7.06
N SER A 184 -6.26 0.19 7.02
CA SER A 184 -7.00 0.83 8.11
C SER A 184 -8.43 0.29 8.17
N ASP A 185 -9.12 0.48 9.28
CA ASP A 185 -10.54 0.11 9.44
C ASP A 185 -11.45 0.82 8.44
N GLY A 186 -10.99 1.91 7.84
CA GLY A 186 -11.67 2.60 6.75
C GLY A 186 -11.98 1.71 5.54
N LEU A 187 -11.25 0.60 5.36
CA LEU A 187 -11.55 -0.40 4.33
C LEU A 187 -12.95 -1.02 4.53
N LEU A 188 -13.30 -1.36 5.78
CA LEU A 188 -14.60 -1.97 6.12
C LEU A 188 -15.77 -1.04 5.77
N PHE A 189 -15.64 0.24 6.13
CA PHE A 189 -16.67 1.24 5.82
C PHE A 189 -16.76 1.52 4.32
N ARG A 190 -15.64 1.68 3.62
CA ARG A 190 -15.65 1.89 2.17
C ARG A 190 -16.23 0.70 1.41
N SER A 191 -15.92 -0.54 1.81
CA SER A 191 -16.52 -1.73 1.18
C SER A 191 -18.04 -1.83 1.38
N ALA A 192 -18.57 -1.17 2.43
CA ALA A 192 -20.00 -1.00 2.65
C ALA A 192 -20.59 0.27 1.97
N GLY A 193 -19.82 0.95 1.11
CA GLY A 193 -20.26 2.15 0.40
C GLY A 193 -20.20 3.46 1.22
N ILE A 194 -19.58 3.44 2.41
CA ILE A 194 -19.48 4.61 3.28
C ILE A 194 -18.12 5.30 3.05
N PRO A 195 -18.06 6.51 2.47
CA PRO A 195 -16.81 7.25 2.29
C PRO A 195 -16.11 7.47 3.64
N THR A 196 -14.83 7.13 3.70
CA THR A 196 -14.03 7.21 4.92
C THR A 196 -12.70 7.87 4.63
N TYR A 197 -12.30 8.81 5.50
CA TYR A 197 -11.08 9.60 5.36
C TYR A 197 -10.20 9.39 6.59
N GLY A 198 -8.95 8.99 6.36
CA GLY A 198 -7.93 8.95 7.40
C GLY A 198 -7.37 10.35 7.61
N VAL A 199 -7.60 10.91 8.79
CA VAL A 199 -7.06 12.20 9.19
C VAL A 199 -6.66 12.15 10.66
N ASP A 200 -5.60 12.86 11.02
CA ASP A 200 -5.27 13.06 12.43
C ASP A 200 -4.67 14.44 12.66
N GLY A 201 -4.58 14.83 13.94
CA GLY A 201 -3.95 16.08 14.36
C GLY A 201 -2.60 15.87 15.05
N ASN A 202 -1.97 14.73 14.84
CA ASN A 202 -0.66 14.41 15.40
C ASN A 202 0.43 15.00 14.51
N PHE A 203 0.93 16.18 14.90
CA PHE A 203 2.03 16.84 14.19
C PHE A 203 3.36 16.33 14.73
N MET A 204 4.07 15.56 13.91
CA MET A 204 5.40 15.01 14.20
C MET A 204 6.38 15.43 13.11
N LYS A 205 7.66 15.41 13.41
CA LYS A 205 8.72 15.53 12.40
C LYS A 205 8.96 14.16 11.77
N ASP A 206 9.50 14.14 10.56
CA ASP A 206 9.77 12.90 9.82
C ASP A 206 10.71 11.94 10.58
N ASP A 207 11.62 12.48 11.40
CA ASP A 207 12.56 11.72 12.23
C ASP A 207 11.97 11.32 13.61
N GLU A 208 10.74 11.70 13.90
CA GLU A 208 10.02 11.39 15.15
C GLU A 208 8.89 10.35 14.96
N ASP A 209 8.74 9.78 13.77
CA ASP A 209 7.80 8.68 13.54
C ASP A 209 8.41 7.36 14.00
N PHE A 210 7.93 6.87 15.14
CA PHE A 210 8.32 5.61 15.76
C PHE A 210 7.22 4.56 15.69
N SER A 211 6.26 4.73 14.81
CA SER A 211 5.12 3.80 14.64
C SER A 211 5.61 2.37 14.40
N HIS A 212 5.07 1.42 15.14
CA HIS A 212 5.46 0.01 15.14
C HIS A 212 6.92 -0.28 15.55
N GLY A 213 7.62 0.71 16.09
CA GLY A 213 9.00 0.58 16.58
C GLY A 213 9.10 0.23 18.05
N LEU A 214 10.33 -0.15 18.51
CA LEU A 214 10.59 -0.53 19.91
C LEU A 214 10.32 0.62 20.91
N ASN A 215 10.46 1.85 20.48
CA ASN A 215 10.29 3.04 21.32
C ASN A 215 9.12 3.89 20.80
N GLU A 216 8.04 3.26 20.39
CA GLU A 216 6.84 3.95 19.90
C GLU A 216 6.37 4.97 20.92
N ARG A 217 6.28 6.22 20.49
CA ARG A 217 5.94 7.35 21.35
C ARG A 217 5.32 8.50 20.57
N LEU A 218 4.56 9.31 21.27
CA LEU A 218 3.97 10.56 20.80
C LEU A 218 4.36 11.68 21.78
N THR A 219 4.65 12.87 21.27
CA THR A 219 4.89 14.02 22.17
C THR A 219 3.59 14.44 22.86
N VAL A 220 3.69 14.87 24.10
CA VAL A 220 2.52 15.37 24.86
C VAL A 220 1.84 16.53 24.13
N GLN A 221 2.61 17.41 23.51
CA GLN A 221 2.08 18.54 22.75
C GLN A 221 1.27 18.06 21.53
N SER A 222 1.78 17.07 20.78
CA SER A 222 1.09 16.50 19.62
C SER A 222 -0.25 15.86 20.02
N PHE A 223 -0.29 15.19 21.18
CA PHE A 223 -1.52 14.64 21.74
C PHE A 223 -2.58 15.73 22.00
N TYR A 224 -2.20 16.83 22.68
CA TYR A 224 -3.12 17.93 22.92
C TYR A 224 -3.51 18.69 21.65
N ASP A 225 -2.61 18.84 20.71
CA ASP A 225 -2.91 19.41 19.39
C ASP A 225 -3.94 18.55 18.65
N SER A 226 -3.81 17.21 18.73
CA SER A 226 -4.77 16.28 18.15
C SER A 226 -6.17 16.41 18.77
N LEU A 227 -6.28 16.57 20.08
CA LEU A 227 -7.60 16.82 20.73
C LEU A 227 -8.28 18.08 20.23
N LYS A 228 -7.53 19.18 20.06
CA LYS A 228 -8.04 20.43 19.51
C LYS A 228 -8.45 20.26 18.04
N PHE A 229 -7.62 19.57 17.24
CA PHE A 229 -7.91 19.25 15.85
C PHE A 229 -9.26 18.53 15.72
N TRP A 230 -9.45 17.46 16.49
CA TRP A 230 -10.68 16.67 16.45
C TRP A 230 -11.90 17.48 16.92
N HIS A 231 -11.74 18.34 17.92
CA HIS A 231 -12.83 19.22 18.37
C HIS A 231 -13.30 20.15 17.23
N VAL A 232 -12.38 20.80 16.53
CA VAL A 232 -12.70 21.70 15.40
C VAL A 232 -13.31 20.89 14.25
N LEU A 233 -12.68 19.79 13.85
CA LEU A 233 -13.13 18.97 12.72
C LEU A 233 -14.54 18.42 12.92
N VAL A 234 -14.82 17.83 14.07
CA VAL A 234 -16.14 17.26 14.39
C VAL A 234 -17.20 18.37 14.46
N THR A 235 -16.85 19.52 15.02
CA THR A 235 -17.77 20.68 15.08
C THR A 235 -18.12 21.16 13.68
N ASP A 236 -17.18 21.21 12.76
CA ASP A 236 -17.43 21.65 11.37
C ASP A 236 -18.27 20.63 10.58
N LEU A 237 -18.03 19.34 10.76
CA LEU A 237 -18.70 18.29 9.98
C LEU A 237 -20.05 17.85 10.56
N ALA A 238 -20.21 17.81 11.89
CA ALA A 238 -21.38 17.29 12.58
C ALA A 238 -22.13 18.33 13.41
N GLY A 239 -21.60 19.54 13.53
CA GLY A 239 -22.28 20.64 14.23
C GLY A 239 -23.48 21.18 13.46
N PRO A 240 -24.32 22.01 14.10
CA PRO A 240 -25.47 22.65 13.45
C PRO A 240 -24.98 23.50 12.26
N ARG A 241 -25.63 23.34 11.11
CA ARG A 241 -25.36 24.18 9.93
C ARG A 241 -25.66 25.63 10.28
N ARG A 242 -24.64 26.48 10.22
CA ARG A 242 -24.76 27.93 10.36
C ARG A 242 -25.18 28.58 9.05
#